data_b66392c4a7ee97ce42922666aba81ac0
#
_entry.id   b66392c4a7ee97ce42922666aba81ac0
#
_cell.length_a   1.000
_cell.length_b   1.000
_cell.length_c   1.000
_cell.angle_alpha   90.00
_cell.angle_beta   90.00
_cell.angle_gamma   90.00
#
_symmetry.space_group_name_H-M   'P 1'
#
loop_
_entity.id
_entity.type
_entity.pdbx_description
1 polymer ?
#
loop_
_entity_poly.entity_id
_entity_poly.type
_entity_poly.pdbx_seq_one_letter_code
_entity_poly.pdbx_strand_id
1 'polypeptide(L)'
;VREVDSLMALQFKAAHETLTGRDVKRVLAEQFRRDDGRLERRWLGISSNVTYRYAECGTAGESGNADADADTNADADECAADEHAAVRIVNLAVDGRPIADDDLVIIASNSYLLQGGDSYPAFRAGTNYGELNMPYSQPLHEYLAAHQGLTAVVAAPVGTQA
;
A
#
# COMPACT_ATOMS: atom_id res chain seq x y z
N VAL A 1 -26.37 8.98 0.27
CA VAL A 1 -25.61 9.63 1.35
C VAL A 1 -25.65 8.77 2.61
N ARG A 2 -26.83 8.42 3.16
CA ARG A 2 -26.94 7.60 4.40
C ARG A 2 -26.28 6.22 4.30
N GLU A 3 -26.28 5.61 3.12
CA GLU A 3 -25.66 4.29 2.90
C GLU A 3 -24.12 4.37 2.98
N VAL A 4 -23.52 5.45 2.48
CA VAL A 4 -22.07 5.69 2.59
C VAL A 4 -21.67 5.89 4.05
N ASP A 5 -22.45 6.66 4.82
CA ASP A 5 -22.19 6.86 6.24
C ASP A 5 -22.27 5.55 7.03
N SER A 6 -23.17 4.64 6.62
CA SER A 6 -23.28 3.31 7.24
C SER A 6 -22.09 2.40 6.93
N LEU A 7 -21.53 2.50 5.73
CA LEU A 7 -20.32 1.75 5.33
C LEU A 7 -19.05 2.29 6.01
N MET A 8 -19.03 3.58 6.32
CA MET A 8 -17.89 4.28 6.92
C MET A 8 -18.23 4.75 8.36
N ALA A 9 -18.91 3.91 9.13
CA ALA A 9 -19.41 4.25 10.47
C ALA A 9 -18.32 4.52 11.50
N LEU A 10 -17.06 4.19 11.22
CA LEU A 10 -15.93 4.45 12.11
C LEU A 10 -15.57 5.94 12.05
N GLN A 11 -15.50 6.58 13.22
CA GLN A 11 -15.24 8.02 13.34
C GLN A 11 -13.74 8.35 13.30
N PHE A 12 -13.04 7.88 12.26
CA PHE A 12 -11.66 8.28 12.03
C PHE A 12 -11.60 9.63 11.32
N LYS A 13 -10.51 10.33 11.48
CA LYS A 13 -10.21 11.55 10.72
C LYS A 13 -9.37 11.21 9.50
N ALA A 14 -9.49 12.02 8.46
CA ALA A 14 -8.50 12.05 7.42
C ALA A 14 -7.18 12.58 8.01
N ALA A 15 -6.08 11.97 7.65
CA ALA A 15 -4.76 12.32 8.16
C ALA A 15 -3.70 12.11 7.07
N HIS A 16 -2.55 12.71 7.26
CA HIS A 16 -1.38 12.55 6.40
C HIS A 16 -0.12 12.35 7.23
N GLU A 17 0.89 11.80 6.60
CA GLU A 17 2.24 11.71 7.12
C GLU A 17 3.24 11.59 5.97
N THR A 18 4.52 11.70 6.29
CA THR A 18 5.62 11.53 5.35
C THR A 18 6.34 10.22 5.64
N LEU A 19 6.42 9.34 4.65
CA LEU A 19 7.20 8.11 4.69
C LEU A 19 8.38 8.19 3.73
N THR A 20 9.42 7.42 3.98
CA THR A 20 10.44 7.13 2.98
C THR A 20 9.91 6.14 1.94
N GLY A 21 10.51 6.10 0.75
CA GLY A 21 10.16 5.12 -0.28
C GLY A 21 10.29 3.68 0.24
N ARG A 22 11.30 3.43 1.05
CA ARG A 22 11.48 2.14 1.76
C ARG A 22 10.29 1.81 2.64
N ASP A 23 9.82 2.75 3.46
CA ASP A 23 8.68 2.50 4.35
C ASP A 23 7.38 2.34 3.57
N VAL A 24 7.20 3.06 2.46
CA VAL A 24 6.05 2.83 1.55
C VAL A 24 6.08 1.41 0.97
N LYS A 25 7.25 0.92 0.54
CA LYS A 25 7.40 -0.47 0.09
C LYS A 25 7.04 -1.46 1.20
N ARG A 26 7.48 -1.23 2.43
CA ARG A 26 7.12 -2.08 3.59
C ARG A 26 5.62 -2.09 3.85
N VAL A 27 4.97 -0.93 3.87
CA VAL A 27 3.50 -0.84 3.99
C VAL A 27 2.79 -1.66 2.90
N LEU A 28 3.25 -1.54 1.66
CA LEU A 28 2.68 -2.30 0.54
C LEU A 28 2.94 -3.80 0.66
N ALA A 29 4.09 -4.21 1.21
CA ALA A 29 4.42 -5.62 1.45
C ALA A 29 3.56 -6.23 2.57
N GLU A 30 3.22 -5.46 3.60
CA GLU A 30 2.37 -5.92 4.73
C GLU A 30 0.94 -6.32 4.31
N GLN A 31 0.52 -6.01 3.07
CA GLN A 31 -0.72 -6.54 2.51
C GLN A 31 -0.68 -8.07 2.32
N PHE A 32 0.52 -8.62 2.18
CA PHE A 32 0.73 -10.01 1.84
C PHE A 32 1.14 -10.80 3.08
N ARG A 33 0.52 -11.95 3.26
CA ARG A 33 0.84 -12.87 4.35
C ARG A 33 0.91 -14.29 3.83
N ARG A 34 1.66 -15.14 4.51
CA ARG A 34 1.59 -16.58 4.28
C ARG A 34 0.68 -17.19 5.34
N ASP A 35 -0.35 -17.90 4.88
CA ASP A 35 -1.22 -18.73 5.71
C ASP A 35 -1.19 -20.14 5.15
N ASP A 36 -0.78 -21.11 5.98
CA ASP A 36 -0.57 -22.52 5.57
C ASP A 36 0.26 -22.67 4.27
N GLY A 37 1.29 -21.82 4.10
CA GLY A 37 2.16 -21.82 2.93
C GLY A 37 1.58 -21.14 1.68
N ARG A 38 0.32 -20.69 1.73
CA ARG A 38 -0.31 -19.96 0.63
C ARG A 38 -0.14 -18.46 0.83
N LEU A 39 0.14 -17.74 -0.26
CA LEU A 39 0.17 -16.29 -0.24
C LEU A 39 -1.26 -15.74 -0.19
N GLU A 40 -1.60 -15.06 0.88
CA GLU A 40 -2.85 -14.34 1.03
C GLU A 40 -2.64 -12.84 0.93
N ARG A 41 -3.58 -12.12 0.37
CA ARG A 41 -3.53 -10.67 0.25
C ARG A 41 -4.70 -10.00 0.94
N ARG A 42 -4.38 -9.09 1.86
CA ARG A 42 -5.32 -8.10 2.39
C ARG A 42 -5.21 -6.83 1.57
N TRP A 43 -6.31 -6.41 0.99
CA TRP A 43 -6.31 -5.31 0.05
C TRP A 43 -6.20 -3.96 0.75
N LEU A 44 -5.11 -3.25 0.49
CA LEU A 44 -4.97 -1.83 0.78
C LEU A 44 -5.34 -1.06 -0.50
N GLY A 45 -6.34 -0.17 -0.41
CA GLY A 45 -6.67 0.72 -1.52
C GLY A 45 -5.55 1.73 -1.74
N ILE A 46 -5.09 1.84 -2.97
CA ILE A 46 -4.07 2.83 -3.36
C ILE A 46 -4.65 3.80 -4.39
N SER A 47 -4.12 5.01 -4.45
CA SER A 47 -4.48 5.99 -5.47
C SER A 47 -4.05 5.55 -6.87
N SER A 48 -4.79 5.98 -7.89
CA SER A 48 -4.60 5.53 -9.28
C SER A 48 -3.26 5.93 -9.90
N ASN A 49 -2.56 6.90 -9.31
CA ASN A 49 -1.25 7.36 -9.75
C ASN A 49 -0.08 6.54 -9.16
N VAL A 50 -0.36 5.60 -8.25
CA VAL A 50 0.65 4.70 -7.68
C VAL A 50 0.63 3.38 -8.42
N THR A 51 1.80 2.95 -8.85
CA THR A 51 2.02 1.65 -9.48
C THR A 51 3.17 0.92 -8.79
N TYR A 52 3.06 -0.38 -8.65
CA TYR A 52 4.12 -1.23 -8.13
C TYR A 52 3.97 -2.66 -8.63
N ARG A 53 5.06 -3.40 -8.56
CA ARG A 53 5.09 -4.86 -8.72
C ARG A 53 5.58 -5.49 -7.42
N TYR A 54 5.32 -6.76 -7.23
CA TYR A 54 5.87 -7.50 -6.10
C TYR A 54 6.49 -8.82 -6.56
N ALA A 55 7.49 -9.26 -5.86
CA ALA A 55 8.08 -10.58 -6.01
C ALA A 55 7.94 -11.34 -4.69
N GLU A 56 7.63 -12.64 -4.75
CA GLU A 56 7.55 -13.47 -3.56
C GLU A 56 8.95 -13.66 -2.95
N CYS A 57 9.04 -13.51 -1.63
CA CYS A 57 10.22 -13.89 -0.90
C CYS A 57 10.29 -15.43 -0.88
N GLY A 58 11.22 -15.99 -1.64
CA GLY A 58 11.28 -17.41 -1.88
C GLY A 58 11.59 -18.23 -0.64
N THR A 59 10.95 -19.37 -0.54
CA THR A 59 11.59 -20.57 0.04
C THR A 59 12.80 -20.87 -0.84
N ALA A 60 14.00 -20.89 -0.26
CA ALA A 60 15.24 -21.11 -0.99
C ALA A 60 15.10 -22.29 -1.98
N GLY A 61 15.07 -22.02 -3.29
CA GLY A 61 15.04 -23.08 -4.27
C GLY A 61 14.45 -22.77 -5.65
N GLU A 62 13.70 -21.71 -5.87
CA GLU A 62 13.12 -21.43 -7.22
C GLU A 62 13.51 -20.06 -7.74
N SER A 63 14.60 -20.06 -8.50
CA SER A 63 14.99 -19.00 -9.41
C SER A 63 14.03 -18.98 -10.60
N GLY A 64 12.93 -18.25 -10.48
CA GLY A 64 12.04 -17.97 -11.60
C GLY A 64 12.45 -16.67 -12.29
N ASN A 65 12.91 -16.77 -13.52
CA ASN A 65 13.11 -15.73 -14.54
C ASN A 65 13.01 -14.27 -14.09
N ALA A 66 14.11 -13.76 -13.55
CA ALA A 66 14.31 -12.33 -13.42
C ALA A 66 14.68 -11.79 -14.80
N ASP A 67 13.86 -10.91 -15.36
CA ASP A 67 14.30 -10.05 -16.46
C ASP A 67 15.49 -9.21 -15.97
N ALA A 68 16.56 -9.23 -16.74
CA ALA A 68 17.94 -8.91 -16.34
C ALA A 68 18.26 -7.40 -16.28
N ASP A 69 17.35 -6.55 -15.86
CA ASP A 69 17.55 -5.08 -15.79
C ASP A 69 17.26 -4.46 -14.43
N ALA A 70 17.12 -5.25 -13.38
CA ALA A 70 17.01 -4.72 -12.01
C ALA A 70 18.34 -4.90 -11.25
N ASP A 71 18.75 -3.89 -10.52
CA ASP A 71 19.89 -3.91 -9.60
C ASP A 71 19.68 -4.99 -8.52
N THR A 72 20.11 -6.21 -8.83
CA THR A 72 19.69 -7.46 -8.18
C THR A 72 20.26 -7.64 -6.77
N ASN A 73 21.15 -6.76 -6.30
CA ASN A 73 21.81 -6.93 -5.01
C ASN A 73 21.14 -6.18 -3.86
N ALA A 74 20.49 -5.04 -4.11
CA ALA A 74 19.77 -4.30 -3.07
C ALA A 74 18.42 -4.97 -2.73
N ASP A 75 17.79 -5.60 -3.72
CA ASP A 75 16.45 -6.19 -3.57
C ASP A 75 16.43 -7.56 -2.87
N ALA A 76 17.54 -8.30 -2.87
CA ALA A 76 17.64 -9.56 -2.13
C ALA A 76 17.71 -9.35 -0.60
N ASP A 77 18.17 -8.17 -0.19
CA ASP A 77 18.37 -7.82 1.21
C ASP A 77 17.03 -7.50 1.93
N GLU A 78 16.01 -7.06 1.22
CA GLU A 78 14.68 -6.78 1.80
C GLU A 78 13.97 -8.06 2.29
N CYS A 79 14.07 -9.17 1.55
CA CYS A 79 13.53 -10.45 2.02
C CYS A 79 14.34 -11.06 3.18
N ALA A 80 15.63 -10.74 3.25
CA ALA A 80 16.51 -11.22 4.31
C ALA A 80 16.40 -10.39 5.60
N ALA A 81 16.03 -9.12 5.47
CA ALA A 81 15.89 -8.21 6.60
C ALA A 81 14.61 -8.45 7.42
N ASP A 82 13.60 -9.08 6.84
CA ASP A 82 12.37 -9.48 7.52
C ASP A 82 12.02 -10.93 7.17
N GLU A 83 12.39 -11.85 8.07
CA GLU A 83 12.12 -13.28 7.93
C GLU A 83 10.63 -13.64 7.81
N HIS A 84 9.74 -12.68 8.09
CA HIS A 84 8.29 -12.82 7.98
C HIS A 84 7.73 -12.17 6.70
N ALA A 85 8.56 -11.50 5.91
CA ALA A 85 8.11 -10.90 4.67
C ALA A 85 7.67 -11.98 3.67
N ALA A 86 6.41 -11.90 3.25
CA ALA A 86 5.89 -12.81 2.23
C ALA A 86 6.30 -12.40 0.82
N VAL A 87 6.48 -11.09 0.61
CA VAL A 87 6.86 -10.49 -0.67
C VAL A 87 7.78 -9.29 -0.44
N ARG A 88 8.51 -8.91 -1.48
CA ARG A 88 9.17 -7.61 -1.62
C ARG A 88 8.49 -6.79 -2.71
N ILE A 89 8.46 -5.48 -2.53
CA ILE A 89 7.89 -4.57 -3.53
C ILE A 89 8.99 -4.10 -4.47
N VAL A 90 8.71 -4.21 -5.76
CA VAL A 90 9.61 -3.77 -6.82
C VAL A 90 8.93 -2.74 -7.71
N ASN A 91 9.72 -1.91 -8.38
CA ASN A 91 9.23 -0.93 -9.36
C ASN A 91 8.13 0.01 -8.81
N LEU A 92 8.24 0.44 -7.55
CA LEU A 92 7.33 1.45 -7.00
C LEU A 92 7.48 2.76 -7.77
N ALA A 93 6.37 3.30 -8.26
CA ALA A 93 6.33 4.59 -8.93
C ALA A 93 5.08 5.38 -8.55
N VAL A 94 5.22 6.71 -8.53
CA VAL A 94 4.13 7.67 -8.34
C VAL A 94 4.12 8.62 -9.54
N ASP A 95 2.97 8.76 -10.20
CA ASP A 95 2.83 9.52 -11.46
C ASP A 95 3.84 9.08 -12.54
N GLY A 96 4.17 7.79 -12.57
CA GLY A 96 5.16 7.22 -13.49
C GLY A 96 6.62 7.49 -13.14
N ARG A 97 6.90 8.25 -12.06
CA ARG A 97 8.26 8.48 -11.55
C ARG A 97 8.63 7.36 -10.57
N PRO A 98 9.72 6.63 -10.80
CA PRO A 98 10.24 5.68 -9.83
C PRO A 98 10.56 6.34 -8.48
N ILE A 99 10.29 5.63 -7.41
CA ILE A 99 10.53 6.07 -6.04
C ILE A 99 11.69 5.28 -5.46
N ALA A 100 12.78 5.99 -5.14
CA ALA A 100 13.93 5.44 -4.45
C ALA A 100 13.66 5.27 -2.95
N ASP A 101 14.46 4.47 -2.26
CA ASP A 101 14.27 4.14 -0.84
C ASP A 101 14.33 5.35 0.09
N ASP A 102 15.12 6.34 -0.25
CA ASP A 102 15.32 7.59 0.52
C ASP A 102 14.43 8.75 0.04
N ASP A 103 13.67 8.56 -1.04
CA ASP A 103 12.68 9.56 -1.47
C ASP A 103 11.61 9.74 -0.39
N LEU A 104 11.21 10.98 -0.15
CA LEU A 104 10.13 11.30 0.78
C LEU A 104 8.79 11.36 0.04
N VAL A 105 7.83 10.61 0.52
CA VAL A 105 6.47 10.52 -0.04
C VAL A 105 5.46 10.95 1.01
N ILE A 106 4.63 11.93 0.67
CA ILE A 106 3.49 12.28 1.53
C ILE A 106 2.34 11.35 1.19
N ILE A 107 1.85 10.66 2.20
CA ILE A 107 0.69 9.78 2.09
C ILE A 107 -0.49 10.35 2.88
N ALA A 108 -1.69 10.03 2.46
CA ALA A 108 -2.92 10.36 3.15
C ALA A 108 -3.79 9.12 3.32
N SER A 109 -4.37 8.97 4.49
CA SER A 109 -5.28 7.88 4.82
C SER A 109 -6.17 8.27 6.02
N ASN A 110 -6.80 7.30 6.67
CA ASN A 110 -7.46 7.54 7.94
C ASN A 110 -6.45 7.48 9.11
N SER A 111 -6.74 8.21 10.17
CA SER A 111 -5.86 8.33 11.34
C SER A 111 -5.56 6.99 12.04
N TYR A 112 -6.48 6.03 12.00
CA TYR A 112 -6.28 4.71 12.58
C TYR A 112 -5.22 3.89 11.83
N LEU A 113 -5.31 3.90 10.49
CA LEU A 113 -4.37 3.15 9.66
C LEU A 113 -2.95 3.72 9.76
N LEU A 114 -2.81 5.05 9.69
CA LEU A 114 -1.49 5.73 9.82
C LEU A 114 -0.85 5.49 11.20
N GLN A 115 -1.61 5.13 12.22
CA GLN A 115 -1.10 4.73 13.52
C GLN A 115 -0.78 3.22 13.60
N GLY A 116 -0.73 2.53 12.48
CA GLY A 116 -0.41 1.10 12.39
C GLY A 116 -1.59 0.18 12.69
N GLY A 117 -2.82 0.67 12.48
CA GLY A 117 -4.03 -0.13 12.56
C GLY A 117 -4.07 -1.27 11.53
N ASP A 118 -4.98 -2.21 11.72
CA ASP A 118 -5.19 -3.37 10.83
C ASP A 118 -3.90 -4.17 10.51
N SER A 119 -2.94 -4.15 11.45
CA SER A 119 -1.64 -4.81 11.29
C SER A 119 -0.81 -4.27 10.12
N TYR A 120 -0.75 -2.95 10.00
CA TYR A 120 0.17 -2.21 9.14
C TYR A 120 1.15 -1.37 9.98
N PRO A 121 2.03 -2.02 10.77
CA PRO A 121 2.95 -1.32 11.67
C PRO A 121 3.96 -0.42 10.96
N ALA A 122 4.26 -0.65 9.69
CA ALA A 122 5.21 0.17 8.93
C ALA A 122 4.77 1.63 8.81
N PHE A 123 3.48 1.94 8.88
CA PHE A 123 3.01 3.33 8.93
C PHE A 123 3.58 4.10 10.12
N ARG A 124 3.91 3.44 11.24
CA ARG A 124 4.48 4.11 12.42
C ARG A 124 5.89 4.70 12.20
N ALA A 125 6.53 4.40 11.09
CA ALA A 125 7.78 5.03 10.69
C ALA A 125 7.58 6.46 10.15
N GLY A 126 6.32 6.84 9.90
CA GLY A 126 5.96 8.15 9.35
C GLY A 126 6.38 9.31 10.25
N THR A 127 6.74 10.40 9.59
CA THR A 127 7.04 11.69 10.20
C THR A 127 6.04 12.74 9.72
N ASN A 128 6.02 13.90 10.34
CA ASN A 128 5.11 14.99 9.97
C ASN A 128 3.61 14.56 9.95
N TYR A 129 3.23 13.68 10.87
CA TYR A 129 1.84 13.29 11.02
C TYR A 129 0.96 14.50 11.32
N GLY A 130 -0.16 14.61 10.61
CA GLY A 130 -1.16 15.64 10.82
C GLY A 130 -2.57 15.14 10.53
N GLU A 131 -3.49 15.39 11.45
CA GLU A 131 -4.92 15.15 11.21
C GLU A 131 -5.54 16.34 10.49
N LEU A 132 -6.33 16.05 9.47
CA LEU A 132 -7.18 17.03 8.83
C LEU A 132 -8.45 17.22 9.67
N ASN A 133 -8.95 18.44 9.74
CA ASN A 133 -10.19 18.72 10.48
C ASN A 133 -11.43 18.30 9.65
N MET A 134 -11.43 17.06 9.20
CA MET A 134 -12.50 16.47 8.41
C MET A 134 -12.64 14.97 8.68
N PRO A 135 -13.85 14.41 8.66
CA PRO A 135 -14.06 12.97 8.68
C PRO A 135 -13.41 12.31 7.46
N TYR A 136 -12.83 11.12 7.63
CA TYR A 136 -12.22 10.40 6.51
C TYR A 136 -13.22 9.97 5.43
N SER A 137 -14.51 9.95 5.74
CA SER A 137 -15.59 9.68 4.78
C SER A 137 -15.87 10.86 3.82
N GLN A 138 -15.49 12.07 4.18
CA GLN A 138 -15.82 13.27 3.40
C GLN A 138 -15.26 13.22 1.97
N PRO A 139 -13.98 12.84 1.71
CA PRO A 139 -13.47 12.72 0.35
C PRO A 139 -14.29 11.76 -0.52
N LEU A 140 -14.79 10.66 0.06
CA LEU A 140 -15.64 9.72 -0.67
C LEU A 140 -16.99 10.35 -1.01
N HIS A 141 -17.61 11.09 -0.10
CA HIS A 141 -18.85 11.83 -0.38
C HIS A 141 -18.67 12.82 -1.52
N GLU A 142 -17.59 13.60 -1.50
CA GLU A 142 -17.28 14.59 -2.53
C GLU A 142 -17.02 13.91 -3.88
N TYR A 143 -16.26 12.82 -3.89
CA TYR A 143 -16.00 12.03 -5.09
C TYR A 143 -17.30 11.49 -5.70
N LEU A 144 -18.16 10.86 -4.91
CA LEU A 144 -19.44 10.32 -5.38
C LEU A 144 -20.40 11.41 -5.85
N ALA A 145 -20.38 12.58 -5.21
CA ALA A 145 -21.18 13.72 -5.64
C ALA A 145 -20.73 14.27 -7.00
N ALA A 146 -19.42 14.30 -7.24
CA ALA A 146 -18.84 14.75 -8.51
C ALA A 146 -19.00 13.73 -9.65
N HIS A 147 -19.16 12.45 -9.34
CA HIS A 147 -19.20 11.35 -10.31
C HIS A 147 -20.56 10.63 -10.26
N GLN A 148 -21.64 11.36 -10.49
CA GLN A 148 -23.00 10.80 -10.54
C GLN A 148 -23.12 9.78 -11.68
N GLY A 149 -23.70 8.63 -11.40
CA GLY A 149 -23.90 7.54 -12.38
C GLY A 149 -22.80 6.49 -12.42
N LEU A 150 -21.91 6.47 -11.41
CA LEU A 150 -20.96 5.37 -11.25
C LEU A 150 -21.72 4.06 -11.08
N THR A 151 -21.44 3.11 -11.96
CA THR A 151 -21.82 1.70 -11.79
C THR A 151 -20.68 0.99 -11.08
N ALA A 152 -21.00 0.15 -10.10
CA ALA A 152 -19.97 -0.66 -9.45
C ALA A 152 -19.28 -1.55 -10.49
N VAL A 153 -18.04 -1.23 -10.82
CA VAL A 153 -17.19 -2.10 -11.59
C VAL A 153 -16.42 -2.94 -10.57
N VAL A 154 -16.63 -4.25 -10.61
CA VAL A 154 -15.73 -5.17 -9.89
C VAL A 154 -14.39 -5.09 -10.61
N ALA A 155 -13.53 -4.18 -10.16
CA ALA A 155 -12.20 -4.05 -10.70
C ALA A 155 -11.41 -5.33 -10.41
N ALA A 156 -10.78 -5.87 -11.44
CA ALA A 156 -9.75 -6.87 -11.23
C ALA A 156 -8.63 -6.29 -10.34
N PRO A 157 -8.04 -7.10 -9.46
CA PRO A 157 -7.01 -6.62 -8.55
C PRO A 157 -5.84 -5.99 -9.32
N VAL A 158 -5.54 -4.74 -8.98
CA VAL A 158 -4.35 -4.05 -9.50
C VAL A 158 -3.13 -4.56 -8.72
N GLY A 159 -2.44 -5.47 -9.27
CA GLY A 159 -1.21 -6.06 -8.76
C GLY A 159 -0.86 -7.24 -9.64
N THR A 160 0.03 -7.04 -10.58
CA THR A 160 0.56 -8.13 -11.39
C THR A 160 1.70 -8.80 -10.66
N GLN A 161 1.62 -10.11 -10.54
CA GLN A 161 2.77 -10.95 -10.21
C GLN A 161 3.80 -10.75 -11.33
N ALA A 162 5.04 -10.48 -10.94
CA ALA A 162 6.16 -10.33 -11.89
C ALA A 162 6.71 -11.68 -12.29
#